data_bd8ada009ad0d7478f10718d205bf9a8
#
_entry.id   bd8ada009ad0d7478f10718d205bf9a8
#
_cell.length_a   1.000
_cell.length_b   1.000
_cell.length_c   1.000
_cell.angle_alpha   90.00
_cell.angle_beta   90.00
_cell.angle_gamma   90.00
#
_symmetry.space_group_name_H-M   'P 1'
#
loop_
_entity.id
_entity.type
_entity.pdbx_description
1 polymer ?
#
loop_
_entity_poly.entity_id
_entity_poly.type
_entity_poly.pdbx_seq_one_letter_code
_entity_poly.pdbx_strand_id
1 'polypeptide(L)'
;MAAALAQPRSGGEDRISELPEALLSDILSRLGTAEAARTVVLSTRFRDAWLGTPLRLDDLQLPAPARGKVPSIEPWTARADAITRALASHPGPVPLFRLSRTTFRGRVSAAEAWFRDLAARGAREVSLRCSPEWCHEARADPLLASPTLEVLALGKCRLTDAGASAAAAARLTELTLSETSLSEAGLQSALSGCPALRTLMLKHVHGIQRIRVSSCRSLVLLGVWHYKQLEEITVEDAPCLERLLGNIRLNAAITIAGAPKLTALGYVVASIPMSFLGETAPPGVNKGIRAPIPSVKVLAISVKFSKKEDMEKAISVLEFFPFLETLHVQSSDPSYEVAADENDAIVSDYYQQCDPISCLTRHLRIVRLGCEHHNRSMLEFACFLLARAHVLQFMKIQSRMSTNQQNLLKQSHMASLDAELVFENVKDRKSFTLEAVTALSDPFDGDTNILGY
;
A
#
# COMPACT_ATOMS: atom_id res chain seq x y z
N MET A 1 57.97 22.31 50.97
CA MET A 1 57.29 22.16 49.67
C MET A 1 55.91 21.57 49.91
N ALA A 2 54.89 22.43 49.80
CA ALA A 2 53.52 22.05 50.14
C ALA A 2 52.85 21.30 48.95
N ALA A 3 52.33 20.12 49.20
CA ALA A 3 51.48 19.40 48.27
C ALA A 3 50.08 20.04 48.23
N ALA A 4 49.69 20.58 47.09
CA ALA A 4 48.36 21.08 46.85
C ALA A 4 47.37 19.89 46.78
N LEU A 5 46.51 19.77 47.79
CA LEU A 5 45.36 18.88 47.77
C LEU A 5 44.36 19.42 46.72
N ALA A 6 44.14 18.68 45.66
CA ALA A 6 43.09 18.92 44.71
C ALA A 6 41.72 18.81 45.42
N GLN A 7 40.95 19.89 45.49
CA GLN A 7 39.57 19.89 45.95
C GLN A 7 38.70 19.05 45.05
N PRO A 8 37.77 18.24 45.60
CA PRO A 8 36.77 17.54 44.78
C PRO A 8 35.84 18.56 44.10
N ARG A 9 35.70 18.45 42.81
CA ARG A 9 34.73 19.24 42.04
C ARG A 9 33.34 19.02 42.64
N SER A 10 32.69 20.12 43.02
CA SER A 10 31.31 20.15 43.49
C SER A 10 30.43 19.35 42.55
N GLY A 11 29.86 18.26 43.05
CA GLY A 11 28.83 17.52 42.34
C GLY A 11 27.68 18.46 42.00
N GLY A 12 27.39 18.63 40.72
CA GLY A 12 26.18 19.33 40.30
C GLY A 12 24.99 18.62 40.92
N GLU A 13 24.08 19.41 41.53
CA GLU A 13 22.82 18.87 42.09
C GLU A 13 22.14 18.03 40.99
N ASP A 14 21.80 16.78 41.36
CA ASP A 14 21.11 15.86 40.44
C ASP A 14 19.61 16.26 40.32
N ARG A 15 19.38 17.37 39.64
CA ARG A 15 18.06 17.94 39.41
C ARG A 15 17.11 17.03 38.64
N ILE A 16 17.63 16.10 37.86
CA ILE A 16 16.83 15.15 37.06
C ILE A 16 16.20 14.11 38.00
N SER A 17 16.96 13.59 38.98
CA SER A 17 16.42 12.65 39.96
C SER A 17 15.40 13.29 40.92
N GLU A 18 15.33 14.59 41.02
CA GLU A 18 14.36 15.32 41.84
C GLU A 18 13.02 15.61 41.14
N LEU A 19 12.95 15.39 39.80
CA LEU A 19 11.73 15.63 39.05
C LEU A 19 10.57 14.75 39.56
N PRO A 20 9.32 15.25 39.53
CA PRO A 20 8.14 14.44 39.77
C PRO A 20 8.07 13.22 38.86
N GLU A 21 7.54 12.10 39.32
CA GLU A 21 7.47 10.84 38.59
C GLU A 21 6.76 10.99 37.25
N ALA A 22 5.70 11.81 37.21
CA ALA A 22 4.99 12.10 35.94
C ALA A 22 5.87 12.76 34.89
N LEU A 23 6.79 13.65 35.28
CA LEU A 23 7.74 14.28 34.36
C LEU A 23 8.85 13.32 33.93
N LEU A 24 9.31 12.45 34.83
CA LEU A 24 10.26 11.39 34.46
C LEU A 24 9.64 10.43 33.44
N SER A 25 8.40 10.00 33.66
CA SER A 25 7.66 9.17 32.71
C SER A 25 7.43 9.85 31.37
N ASP A 26 7.11 11.15 31.34
CA ASP A 26 6.98 11.92 30.09
C ASP A 26 8.31 12.00 29.32
N ILE A 27 9.41 12.27 30.02
CA ILE A 27 10.76 12.27 29.42
C ILE A 27 11.10 10.90 28.83
N LEU A 28 10.88 9.82 29.61
CA LEU A 28 11.16 8.45 29.18
C LEU A 28 10.29 8.04 27.97
N SER A 29 9.05 8.49 27.92
CA SER A 29 8.13 8.19 26.82
C SER A 29 8.58 8.80 25.47
N ARG A 30 9.39 9.86 25.50
CA ARG A 30 9.95 10.56 24.34
C ARG A 30 11.28 9.97 23.88
N LEU A 31 11.95 9.19 24.70
CA LEU A 31 13.17 8.48 24.33
C LEU A 31 12.86 7.23 23.51
N GLY A 32 13.78 6.81 22.67
CA GLY A 32 13.72 5.49 22.05
C GLY A 32 13.77 4.39 23.13
N THR A 33 13.07 3.27 22.87
CA THR A 33 12.96 2.15 23.85
C THR A 33 14.32 1.72 24.41
N ALA A 34 15.34 1.61 23.55
CA ALA A 34 16.67 1.20 23.99
C ALA A 34 17.37 2.26 24.87
N GLU A 35 17.13 3.54 24.60
CA GLU A 35 17.68 4.65 25.38
C GLU A 35 16.97 4.75 26.73
N ALA A 36 15.65 4.69 26.75
CA ALA A 36 14.87 4.69 27.97
C ALA A 36 15.23 3.49 28.87
N ALA A 37 15.38 2.30 28.31
CA ALA A 37 15.83 1.12 29.05
C ALA A 37 17.24 1.28 29.67
N ARG A 38 18.14 2.03 29.07
CA ARG A 38 19.47 2.33 29.63
C ARG A 38 19.40 3.22 30.86
N THR A 39 18.37 4.04 31.01
CA THR A 39 18.22 4.90 32.21
C THR A 39 17.90 4.11 33.46
N VAL A 40 17.42 2.86 33.35
CA VAL A 40 17.08 1.97 34.45
C VAL A 40 18.27 1.74 35.42
N VAL A 41 19.51 1.84 34.92
CA VAL A 41 20.73 1.68 35.73
C VAL A 41 21.06 2.91 36.57
N LEU A 42 20.45 4.07 36.28
CA LEU A 42 20.76 5.33 36.95
C LEU A 42 20.24 5.37 38.39
N SER A 43 19.02 4.89 38.61
CA SER A 43 18.43 4.82 39.96
C SER A 43 17.17 3.93 39.96
N THR A 44 16.70 3.56 41.17
CA THR A 44 15.43 2.85 41.38
C THR A 44 14.26 3.65 40.86
N ARG A 45 14.24 4.98 41.04
CA ARG A 45 13.19 5.87 40.52
C ARG A 45 13.09 5.82 38.99
N PHE A 46 14.22 5.84 38.29
CA PHE A 46 14.21 5.68 36.82
C PHE A 46 13.70 4.31 36.41
N ARG A 47 14.01 3.26 37.18
CA ARG A 47 13.49 1.93 36.92
C ARG A 47 11.97 1.90 37.10
N ASP A 48 11.44 2.44 38.18
CA ASP A 48 10.01 2.43 38.47
C ASP A 48 9.24 3.29 37.43
N ALA A 49 9.75 4.46 37.11
CA ALA A 49 9.23 5.33 36.05
C ALA A 49 9.22 4.62 34.69
N TRP A 50 10.30 3.91 34.34
CA TRP A 50 10.38 3.13 33.12
C TRP A 50 9.34 2.02 33.05
N LEU A 51 9.17 1.25 34.14
CA LEU A 51 8.19 0.16 34.20
C LEU A 51 6.75 0.68 34.08
N GLY A 52 6.48 1.90 34.51
CA GLY A 52 5.19 2.58 34.37
C GLY A 52 4.98 3.26 33.01
N THR A 53 6.05 3.48 32.24
CA THR A 53 5.98 4.15 30.94
C THR A 53 5.49 3.18 29.85
N PRO A 54 4.63 3.60 28.91
CA PRO A 54 4.21 2.74 27.80
C PRO A 54 5.40 2.28 26.94
N LEU A 55 5.51 0.97 26.72
CA LEU A 55 6.58 0.38 25.90
C LEU A 55 6.26 0.55 24.41
N ARG A 56 7.08 1.31 23.69
CA ARG A 56 6.98 1.51 22.24
C ARG A 56 8.09 0.71 21.55
N LEU A 57 7.79 -0.53 21.16
CA LEU A 57 8.78 -1.44 20.62
C LEU A 57 8.82 -1.36 19.08
N ASP A 58 9.96 -0.86 18.58
CA ASP A 58 10.31 -0.84 17.15
C ASP A 58 11.67 -1.52 16.99
N ASP A 59 11.73 -2.62 16.23
CA ASP A 59 12.95 -3.40 16.08
C ASP A 59 14.05 -2.70 15.26
N LEU A 60 13.71 -1.62 14.55
CA LEU A 60 14.69 -0.76 13.89
C LEU A 60 15.51 0.07 14.88
N GLN A 61 14.91 0.39 16.05
CA GLN A 61 15.57 1.14 17.12
C GLN A 61 16.38 0.24 18.04
N LEU A 62 16.23 -1.09 17.95
CA LEU A 62 17.02 -2.00 18.75
C LEU A 62 18.46 -2.04 18.22
N PRO A 63 19.48 -2.04 19.12
CA PRO A 63 20.86 -2.13 18.71
C PRO A 63 21.08 -3.39 17.89
N ALA A 64 21.94 -3.28 16.87
CA ALA A 64 22.38 -4.46 16.15
C ALA A 64 23.00 -5.45 17.15
N PRO A 65 22.66 -6.74 17.09
CA PRO A 65 23.31 -7.73 17.95
C PRO A 65 24.82 -7.63 17.73
N ALA A 66 25.60 -7.61 18.84
CA ALA A 66 27.03 -7.59 18.77
C ALA A 66 27.50 -8.74 17.86
N ARG A 67 28.38 -8.46 16.91
CA ARG A 67 28.99 -9.49 16.07
C ARG A 67 29.76 -10.42 17.00
N GLY A 68 29.09 -11.47 17.47
CA GLY A 68 29.69 -12.47 18.32
C GLY A 68 30.72 -13.28 17.54
N LYS A 69 31.75 -13.75 18.23
CA LYS A 69 32.79 -14.64 17.68
C LYS A 69 32.28 -16.03 17.28
N VAL A 70 30.95 -16.29 17.41
CA VAL A 70 30.31 -17.55 17.05
C VAL A 70 29.49 -17.35 15.78
N PRO A 71 29.88 -17.94 14.64
CA PRO A 71 29.20 -17.78 13.36
C PRO A 71 27.80 -18.41 13.28
N SER A 72 27.34 -19.10 14.32
CA SER A 72 26.17 -19.99 14.28
C SER A 72 24.85 -19.39 14.81
N ILE A 73 24.87 -18.19 15.39
CA ILE A 73 23.63 -17.55 15.85
C ILE A 73 23.32 -16.39 14.90
N GLU A 74 22.32 -16.61 14.06
CA GLU A 74 21.89 -15.61 13.09
C GLU A 74 21.40 -14.33 13.82
N PRO A 75 21.79 -13.13 13.36
CA PRO A 75 21.52 -11.86 14.07
C PRO A 75 20.02 -11.61 14.38
N TRP A 76 19.12 -12.18 13.58
CA TRP A 76 17.68 -12.03 13.75
C TRP A 76 17.09 -12.88 14.90
N THR A 77 17.69 -14.06 15.22
CA THR A 77 17.25 -14.86 16.36
C THR A 77 17.57 -14.15 17.67
N ALA A 78 18.73 -13.49 17.76
CA ALA A 78 19.12 -12.69 18.92
C ALA A 78 18.14 -11.52 19.17
N ARG A 79 17.61 -10.91 18.08
CA ARG A 79 16.56 -9.87 18.22
C ARG A 79 15.25 -10.43 18.76
N ALA A 80 14.79 -11.56 18.25
CA ALA A 80 13.59 -12.20 18.74
C ALA A 80 13.70 -12.53 20.25
N ASP A 81 14.87 -13.01 20.71
CA ASP A 81 15.12 -13.24 22.13
C ASP A 81 15.14 -11.94 22.95
N ALA A 82 15.70 -10.87 22.40
CA ALA A 82 15.72 -9.57 23.05
C ALA A 82 14.28 -9.01 23.20
N ILE A 83 13.45 -9.15 22.16
CA ILE A 83 12.04 -8.75 22.16
C ILE A 83 11.27 -9.55 23.20
N THR A 84 11.44 -10.88 23.23
CA THR A 84 10.79 -11.75 24.24
C THR A 84 11.16 -11.31 25.65
N ARG A 85 12.44 -11.05 25.91
CA ARG A 85 12.88 -10.56 27.24
C ARG A 85 12.31 -9.17 27.55
N ALA A 86 12.29 -8.25 26.59
CA ALA A 86 11.73 -6.92 26.79
C ALA A 86 10.25 -6.97 27.16
N LEU A 87 9.45 -7.77 26.45
CA LEU A 87 8.04 -7.96 26.76
C LEU A 87 7.84 -8.63 28.12
N ALA A 88 8.65 -9.64 28.48
CA ALA A 88 8.57 -10.32 29.76
C ALA A 88 9.00 -9.45 30.96
N SER A 89 9.98 -8.57 30.75
CA SER A 89 10.52 -7.72 31.83
C SER A 89 9.78 -6.39 32.02
N HIS A 90 8.95 -5.97 31.07
CA HIS A 90 8.22 -4.71 31.11
C HIS A 90 6.72 -4.97 31.23
N PRO A 91 6.11 -4.77 32.42
CA PRO A 91 4.70 -5.09 32.65
C PRO A 91 3.71 -4.05 32.11
N GLY A 92 4.18 -2.85 31.77
CA GLY A 92 3.36 -1.73 31.32
C GLY A 92 2.66 -1.97 29.96
N PRO A 93 1.78 -1.06 29.52
CA PRO A 93 1.09 -1.15 28.26
C PRO A 93 2.06 -1.11 27.06
N VAL A 94 1.68 -1.73 25.95
CA VAL A 94 2.48 -1.76 24.71
C VAL A 94 1.66 -1.16 23.56
N PRO A 95 1.54 0.16 23.48
CA PRO A 95 0.72 0.80 22.46
C PRO A 95 1.26 0.65 21.04
N LEU A 96 2.57 0.43 20.88
CA LEU A 96 3.20 0.32 19.58
C LEU A 96 4.15 -0.88 19.54
N PHE A 97 3.95 -1.72 18.52
CA PHE A 97 4.80 -2.86 18.23
C PHE A 97 5.07 -2.98 16.73
N ARG A 98 6.31 -2.70 16.32
CA ARG A 98 6.75 -2.74 14.92
C ARG A 98 7.93 -3.67 14.72
N LEU A 99 7.80 -4.60 13.78
CA LEU A 99 8.87 -5.51 13.38
C LEU A 99 9.13 -5.41 11.87
N SER A 100 10.34 -5.04 11.52
CA SER A 100 10.80 -4.89 10.14
C SER A 100 12.01 -5.77 9.80
N ARG A 101 12.79 -6.15 10.81
CA ARG A 101 14.06 -6.91 10.64
C ARG A 101 14.09 -8.22 11.41
N THR A 102 13.08 -8.48 12.25
CA THR A 102 13.03 -9.69 13.07
C THR A 102 12.27 -10.78 12.32
N THR A 103 12.79 -12.00 12.34
CA THR A 103 12.16 -13.19 11.77
C THR A 103 11.67 -14.13 12.86
N PHE A 104 10.59 -14.87 12.58
CA PHE A 104 10.03 -15.91 13.46
C PHE A 104 10.33 -17.32 12.99
N ARG A 105 11.24 -17.50 12.05
CA ARG A 105 11.58 -18.84 11.56
C ARG A 105 11.88 -19.78 12.72
N GLY A 106 11.11 -20.87 12.81
CA GLY A 106 11.21 -21.85 13.89
C GLY A 106 10.74 -21.37 15.28
N ARG A 107 10.06 -20.21 15.40
CA ARG A 107 9.62 -19.60 16.65
C ARG A 107 8.14 -19.17 16.62
N VAL A 108 7.31 -19.92 15.94
CA VAL A 108 5.86 -19.63 15.78
C VAL A 108 5.17 -19.44 17.13
N SER A 109 5.43 -20.33 18.09
CA SER A 109 4.82 -20.25 19.44
C SER A 109 5.19 -18.98 20.20
N ALA A 110 6.42 -18.49 20.02
CA ALA A 110 6.84 -17.22 20.63
C ALA A 110 6.09 -16.03 20.00
N ALA A 111 5.95 -16.01 18.67
CA ALA A 111 5.18 -14.99 17.98
C ALA A 111 3.71 -14.97 18.43
N GLU A 112 3.08 -16.13 18.52
CA GLU A 112 1.69 -16.27 19.00
C GLU A 112 1.54 -15.85 20.48
N ALA A 113 2.56 -16.09 21.31
CA ALA A 113 2.57 -15.58 22.69
C ALA A 113 2.65 -14.05 22.72
N TRP A 114 3.47 -13.45 21.86
CA TRP A 114 3.53 -11.99 21.76
C TRP A 114 2.20 -11.39 21.29
N PHE A 115 1.53 -11.99 20.31
CA PHE A 115 0.23 -11.49 19.83
C PHE A 115 -0.83 -11.49 20.92
N ARG A 116 -0.86 -12.54 21.75
CA ARG A 116 -1.75 -12.59 22.93
C ARG A 116 -1.39 -11.55 23.98
N ASP A 117 -0.11 -11.36 24.26
CA ASP A 117 0.37 -10.36 25.21
C ASP A 117 0.06 -8.93 24.74
N LEU A 118 0.30 -8.62 23.46
CA LEU A 118 -0.02 -7.34 22.85
C LEU A 118 -1.52 -7.02 22.91
N ALA A 119 -2.37 -8.00 22.60
CA ALA A 119 -3.82 -7.83 22.70
C ALA A 119 -4.26 -7.55 24.14
N ALA A 120 -3.71 -8.27 25.12
CA ALA A 120 -4.01 -8.08 26.54
C ALA A 120 -3.48 -6.75 27.10
N ARG A 121 -2.36 -6.23 26.57
CA ARG A 121 -1.70 -5.00 27.04
C ARG A 121 -2.09 -3.75 26.26
N GLY A 122 -3.19 -3.81 25.52
CA GLY A 122 -3.82 -2.65 24.90
C GLY A 122 -3.02 -2.07 23.73
N ALA A 123 -2.46 -2.93 22.86
CA ALA A 123 -1.81 -2.50 21.66
C ALA A 123 -2.77 -1.68 20.77
N ARG A 124 -2.26 -0.54 20.29
CA ARG A 124 -2.98 0.34 19.36
C ARG A 124 -2.46 0.20 17.94
N GLU A 125 -1.16 0.00 17.78
CA GLU A 125 -0.51 -0.19 16.52
C GLU A 125 0.37 -1.46 16.56
N VAL A 126 0.09 -2.39 15.64
CA VAL A 126 0.91 -3.59 15.41
C VAL A 126 1.27 -3.67 13.94
N SER A 127 2.57 -3.63 13.63
CA SER A 127 3.08 -3.72 12.26
C SER A 127 4.16 -4.78 12.15
N LEU A 128 3.88 -5.82 11.37
CA LEU A 128 4.78 -6.92 11.09
C LEU A 128 5.11 -6.87 9.59
N ARG A 129 6.26 -6.31 9.22
CA ARG A 129 6.71 -6.29 7.83
C ARG A 129 7.28 -7.64 7.43
N CYS A 130 7.00 -8.06 6.20
CA CYS A 130 7.49 -9.33 5.68
C CYS A 130 9.02 -9.38 5.63
N SER A 131 9.61 -10.39 6.31
CA SER A 131 10.94 -10.86 5.98
C SER A 131 10.83 -12.07 5.04
N PRO A 132 11.69 -12.24 4.03
CA PRO A 132 11.67 -13.40 3.12
C PRO A 132 11.70 -14.75 3.84
N GLU A 133 12.20 -14.77 5.07
CA GLU A 133 12.42 -15.97 5.88
C GLU A 133 11.27 -16.30 6.85
N TRP A 134 10.17 -15.54 6.84
CA TRP A 134 9.04 -15.78 7.73
C TRP A 134 8.23 -17.00 7.28
N CYS A 135 7.83 -17.83 8.27
CA CYS A 135 6.88 -18.91 8.04
C CYS A 135 5.44 -18.39 8.10
N HIS A 136 4.58 -18.85 7.19
CA HIS A 136 3.15 -18.49 7.12
C HIS A 136 2.28 -19.10 8.22
N GLU A 137 2.83 -19.49 9.36
CA GLU A 137 2.16 -20.36 10.31
C GLU A 137 1.67 -19.67 11.57
N ALA A 138 2.23 -18.49 11.93
CA ALA A 138 1.87 -17.81 13.18
C ALA A 138 0.43 -17.29 13.14
N ARG A 139 -0.38 -17.69 14.12
CA ARG A 139 -1.77 -17.25 14.24
C ARG A 139 -1.85 -15.87 14.88
N ALA A 140 -2.43 -14.93 14.15
CA ALA A 140 -2.57 -13.54 14.60
C ALA A 140 -4.00 -13.19 15.08
N ASP A 141 -4.87 -14.19 15.21
CA ASP A 141 -6.28 -14.02 15.63
C ASP A 141 -6.46 -13.13 16.88
N PRO A 142 -5.64 -13.27 17.96
CA PRO A 142 -5.81 -12.45 19.16
C PRO A 142 -5.74 -10.94 18.91
N LEU A 143 -5.00 -10.51 17.89
CA LEU A 143 -4.88 -9.09 17.56
C LEU A 143 -6.20 -8.50 17.03
N LEU A 144 -6.93 -9.24 16.21
CA LEU A 144 -8.25 -8.79 15.70
C LEU A 144 -9.31 -8.72 16.80
N ALA A 145 -9.13 -9.46 17.88
CA ALA A 145 -10.04 -9.41 19.04
C ALA A 145 -9.73 -8.24 19.99
N SER A 146 -8.65 -7.48 19.77
CA SER A 146 -8.26 -6.37 20.64
C SER A 146 -9.10 -5.12 20.39
N PRO A 147 -9.85 -4.61 21.40
CA PRO A 147 -10.72 -3.45 21.23
C PRO A 147 -9.96 -2.12 21.12
N THR A 148 -8.68 -2.10 21.47
CA THR A 148 -7.83 -0.90 21.46
C THR A 148 -7.07 -0.72 20.15
N LEU A 149 -7.08 -1.73 19.28
CA LEU A 149 -6.29 -1.74 18.05
C LEU A 149 -6.82 -0.72 17.04
N GLU A 150 -5.93 0.12 16.54
CA GLU A 150 -6.22 1.18 15.57
C GLU A 150 -5.56 0.89 14.20
N VAL A 151 -4.34 0.34 14.23
CA VAL A 151 -3.57 -0.01 13.03
C VAL A 151 -3.03 -1.43 13.15
N LEU A 152 -3.34 -2.26 12.15
CA LEU A 152 -2.85 -3.63 12.05
C LEU A 152 -2.24 -3.88 10.67
N ALA A 153 -0.94 -4.15 10.63
CA ALA A 153 -0.25 -4.61 9.43
C ALA A 153 0.37 -5.98 9.69
N LEU A 154 -0.18 -7.02 9.07
CA LEU A 154 0.29 -8.39 9.19
C LEU A 154 1.07 -8.82 7.94
N GLY A 155 2.27 -9.36 8.16
CA GLY A 155 3.04 -10.02 7.13
C GLY A 155 3.25 -11.50 7.44
N LYS A 156 2.96 -12.39 6.47
CA LYS A 156 3.20 -13.84 6.55
C LYS A 156 2.64 -14.51 7.81
N CYS A 157 1.42 -14.13 8.19
CA CYS A 157 0.68 -14.69 9.30
C CYS A 157 -0.52 -15.51 8.79
N ARG A 158 -1.17 -16.20 9.70
CA ARG A 158 -2.42 -16.91 9.45
C ARG A 158 -3.54 -16.31 10.31
N LEU A 159 -4.67 -16.05 9.69
CA LEU A 159 -5.92 -15.74 10.36
C LEU A 159 -6.88 -16.90 10.15
N THR A 160 -7.53 -17.36 11.21
CA THR A 160 -8.54 -18.40 11.12
C THR A 160 -9.93 -17.79 10.94
N ASP A 161 -10.87 -18.51 10.34
CA ASP A 161 -12.25 -18.02 10.19
C ASP A 161 -12.90 -17.78 11.54
N ALA A 162 -12.60 -18.62 12.54
CA ALA A 162 -13.08 -18.42 13.91
C ALA A 162 -12.51 -17.14 14.54
N GLY A 163 -11.20 -16.89 14.36
CA GLY A 163 -10.56 -15.66 14.83
C GLY A 163 -11.07 -14.41 14.11
N ALA A 164 -11.26 -14.49 12.81
CA ALA A 164 -11.85 -13.43 12.02
C ALA A 164 -13.31 -13.13 12.42
N SER A 165 -14.10 -14.18 12.74
CA SER A 165 -15.48 -14.02 13.24
C SER A 165 -15.54 -13.46 14.65
N ALA A 166 -14.50 -13.64 15.46
CA ALA A 166 -14.36 -13.06 16.79
C ALA A 166 -13.78 -11.63 16.75
N ALA A 167 -13.55 -11.07 15.57
CA ALA A 167 -13.01 -9.73 15.43
C ALA A 167 -13.91 -8.70 16.14
N ALA A 168 -13.35 -7.98 17.08
CA ALA A 168 -14.02 -6.93 17.86
C ALA A 168 -13.21 -5.63 17.86
N ALA A 169 -12.35 -5.44 16.86
CA ALA A 169 -11.49 -4.28 16.72
C ALA A 169 -12.31 -3.07 16.22
N ALA A 170 -13.26 -2.63 17.01
CA ALA A 170 -14.17 -1.53 16.67
C ALA A 170 -13.47 -0.20 16.35
N ARG A 171 -12.22 -0.05 16.81
CA ARG A 171 -11.38 1.15 16.60
C ARG A 171 -10.40 0.98 15.44
N LEU A 172 -10.34 -0.19 14.81
CA LEU A 172 -9.41 -0.46 13.72
C LEU A 172 -9.72 0.42 12.51
N THR A 173 -8.79 1.29 12.17
CA THR A 173 -8.90 2.22 11.02
C THR A 173 -8.09 1.74 9.83
N GLU A 174 -7.00 1.00 10.07
CA GLU A 174 -6.11 0.52 9.01
C GLU A 174 -5.82 -0.97 9.18
N LEU A 175 -6.12 -1.75 8.13
CA LEU A 175 -5.82 -3.17 8.04
C LEU A 175 -4.99 -3.45 6.79
N THR A 176 -3.77 -3.94 6.98
CA THR A 176 -2.89 -4.40 5.91
C THR A 176 -2.57 -5.87 6.09
N LEU A 177 -2.91 -6.69 5.12
CA LEU A 177 -2.59 -8.12 5.08
C LEU A 177 -1.63 -8.39 3.91
N SER A 178 -0.43 -8.87 4.23
CA SER A 178 0.60 -9.17 3.23
C SER A 178 1.04 -10.62 3.34
N GLU A 179 0.95 -11.39 2.26
CA GLU A 179 1.31 -12.82 2.25
C GLU A 179 0.66 -13.59 3.43
N THR A 180 -0.54 -13.22 3.80
CA THR A 180 -1.32 -13.76 4.93
C THR A 180 -2.32 -14.78 4.40
N SER A 181 -2.57 -15.85 5.15
CA SER A 181 -3.59 -16.85 4.81
C SER A 181 -4.91 -16.51 5.50
N LEU A 182 -5.98 -16.37 4.71
CA LEU A 182 -7.34 -16.06 5.17
C LEU A 182 -8.34 -16.53 4.12
N SER A 183 -9.48 -17.09 4.53
CA SER A 183 -10.56 -17.44 3.60
C SER A 183 -11.41 -16.23 3.20
N GLU A 184 -12.20 -16.36 2.15
CA GLU A 184 -13.18 -15.33 1.74
C GLU A 184 -14.19 -15.05 2.87
N ALA A 185 -14.70 -16.12 3.54
CA ALA A 185 -15.61 -15.98 4.67
C ALA A 185 -14.96 -15.28 5.86
N GLY A 186 -13.69 -15.61 6.14
CA GLY A 186 -12.90 -14.95 7.16
C GLY A 186 -12.70 -13.45 6.89
N LEU A 187 -12.43 -13.06 5.64
CA LEU A 187 -12.33 -11.65 5.26
C LEU A 187 -13.65 -10.91 5.51
N GLN A 188 -14.78 -11.48 5.09
CA GLN A 188 -16.11 -10.88 5.34
C GLN A 188 -16.40 -10.71 6.82
N SER A 189 -16.10 -11.73 7.62
CA SER A 189 -16.28 -11.69 9.06
C SER A 189 -15.41 -10.61 9.72
N ALA A 190 -14.14 -10.50 9.32
CA ALA A 190 -13.23 -9.48 9.81
C ALA A 190 -13.72 -8.06 9.45
N LEU A 191 -14.19 -7.84 8.22
CA LEU A 191 -14.73 -6.55 7.80
C LEU A 191 -15.97 -6.16 8.60
N SER A 192 -16.86 -7.12 8.89
CA SER A 192 -18.05 -6.90 9.71
C SER A 192 -17.71 -6.51 11.15
N GLY A 193 -16.59 -7.04 11.68
CA GLY A 193 -16.09 -6.73 13.03
C GLY A 193 -15.34 -5.40 13.16
N CYS A 194 -15.07 -4.71 12.04
CA CYS A 194 -14.24 -3.50 12.01
C CYS A 194 -14.99 -2.31 11.36
N PRO A 195 -16.05 -1.77 11.99
CA PRO A 195 -16.90 -0.74 11.39
C PRO A 195 -16.20 0.61 11.16
N ALA A 196 -15.10 0.88 11.86
CA ALA A 196 -14.32 2.11 11.72
C ALA A 196 -13.24 2.02 10.61
N LEU A 197 -13.15 0.89 9.90
CA LEU A 197 -12.10 0.62 8.92
C LEU A 197 -12.14 1.62 7.76
N ARG A 198 -11.05 2.37 7.59
CA ARG A 198 -10.88 3.36 6.53
C ARG A 198 -9.95 2.89 5.42
N THR A 199 -8.95 2.09 5.77
CA THR A 199 -7.96 1.60 4.83
C THR A 199 -7.85 0.08 4.92
N LEU A 200 -8.08 -0.60 3.80
CA LEU A 200 -7.89 -2.03 3.63
C LEU A 200 -6.86 -2.28 2.53
N MET A 201 -5.75 -2.94 2.90
CA MET A 201 -4.69 -3.29 1.96
C MET A 201 -4.48 -4.79 1.95
N LEU A 202 -4.68 -5.41 0.81
CA LEU A 202 -4.53 -6.85 0.59
C LEU A 202 -3.40 -7.10 -0.42
N LYS A 203 -2.32 -7.75 0.01
CA LYS A 203 -1.16 -8.05 -0.83
C LYS A 203 -0.80 -9.53 -0.72
N HIS A 204 -0.90 -10.29 -1.82
CA HIS A 204 -0.61 -11.73 -1.82
C HIS A 204 -1.34 -12.53 -0.72
N VAL A 205 -2.61 -12.21 -0.45
CA VAL A 205 -3.38 -12.97 0.54
C VAL A 205 -3.78 -14.30 -0.05
N HIS A 206 -3.48 -15.39 0.66
CA HIS A 206 -3.77 -16.76 0.23
C HIS A 206 -5.15 -17.20 0.70
N GLY A 207 -5.87 -17.93 -0.14
CA GLY A 207 -7.21 -18.47 0.17
C GLY A 207 -8.36 -17.57 -0.26
N ILE A 208 -8.08 -16.45 -0.97
CA ILE A 208 -9.09 -15.53 -1.50
C ILE A 208 -9.01 -15.51 -3.02
N GLN A 209 -10.09 -15.86 -3.68
CA GLN A 209 -10.28 -15.73 -5.13
C GLN A 209 -11.27 -14.60 -5.45
N ARG A 210 -12.20 -14.31 -4.55
CA ARG A 210 -13.20 -13.27 -4.69
C ARG A 210 -13.16 -12.32 -3.51
N ILE A 211 -12.93 -11.05 -3.80
CA ILE A 211 -12.94 -9.98 -2.78
C ILE A 211 -14.29 -9.29 -2.87
N ARG A 212 -15.09 -9.45 -1.82
CA ARG A 212 -16.36 -8.73 -1.69
C ARG A 212 -16.25 -7.74 -0.55
N VAL A 213 -16.48 -6.47 -0.84
CA VAL A 213 -16.56 -5.39 0.14
C VAL A 213 -18.00 -4.90 0.13
N SER A 214 -18.76 -5.26 1.18
CA SER A 214 -20.16 -4.88 1.31
C SER A 214 -20.40 -4.17 2.63
N SER A 215 -21.22 -3.13 2.60
CA SER A 215 -21.62 -2.35 3.80
C SER A 215 -20.45 -1.77 4.62
N CYS A 216 -19.29 -1.50 3.97
CA CYS A 216 -18.12 -0.89 4.60
C CYS A 216 -18.21 0.64 4.50
N ARG A 217 -19.09 1.24 5.28
CA ARG A 217 -19.45 2.67 5.16
C ARG A 217 -18.32 3.66 5.45
N SER A 218 -17.33 3.26 6.25
CA SER A 218 -16.18 4.09 6.61
C SER A 218 -14.99 3.92 5.68
N LEU A 219 -15.02 2.93 4.77
CA LEU A 219 -13.88 2.58 3.93
C LEU A 219 -13.61 3.69 2.91
N VAL A 220 -12.38 4.20 2.91
CA VAL A 220 -11.90 5.27 2.03
C VAL A 220 -10.96 4.72 0.96
N LEU A 221 -10.13 3.75 1.34
CA LEU A 221 -9.14 3.15 0.45
C LEU A 221 -9.21 1.63 0.49
N LEU A 222 -9.38 1.02 -0.68
CA LEU A 222 -9.20 -0.41 -0.91
C LEU A 222 -8.00 -0.63 -1.83
N GLY A 223 -7.01 -1.37 -1.34
CA GLY A 223 -5.82 -1.73 -2.09
C GLY A 223 -5.69 -3.24 -2.28
N VAL A 224 -5.43 -3.69 -3.53
CA VAL A 224 -5.35 -5.11 -3.89
C VAL A 224 -4.15 -5.37 -4.78
N TRP A 225 -3.13 -6.09 -4.29
CA TRP A 225 -1.88 -6.32 -5.03
C TRP A 225 -1.47 -7.79 -5.11
N HIS A 226 -0.87 -8.14 -6.25
CA HIS A 226 -0.18 -9.41 -6.47
C HIS A 226 -1.04 -10.68 -6.32
N TYR A 227 -2.29 -10.63 -6.73
CA TYR A 227 -3.13 -11.82 -6.79
C TYR A 227 -2.96 -12.54 -8.14
N LYS A 228 -2.57 -13.82 -8.09
CA LYS A 228 -2.47 -14.68 -9.30
C LYS A 228 -3.78 -15.35 -9.67
N GLN A 229 -4.68 -15.54 -8.71
CA GLN A 229 -5.91 -16.32 -8.87
C GLN A 229 -7.17 -15.52 -8.52
N LEU A 230 -7.07 -14.18 -8.55
CA LEU A 230 -8.24 -13.34 -8.28
C LEU A 230 -9.20 -13.43 -9.46
N GLU A 231 -10.45 -13.78 -9.18
CA GLU A 231 -11.53 -13.92 -10.15
C GLU A 231 -12.46 -12.70 -10.16
N GLU A 232 -12.68 -12.11 -8.98
CA GLU A 232 -13.67 -11.04 -8.84
C GLU A 232 -13.31 -10.07 -7.70
N ILE A 233 -13.59 -8.79 -7.95
CA ILE A 233 -13.66 -7.74 -6.92
C ILE A 233 -15.05 -7.14 -7.00
N THR A 234 -15.81 -7.24 -5.93
CA THR A 234 -17.14 -6.66 -5.81
C THR A 234 -17.14 -5.64 -4.68
N VAL A 235 -17.54 -4.40 -4.98
CA VAL A 235 -17.75 -3.33 -4.01
C VAL A 235 -19.20 -2.93 -4.01
N GLU A 236 -19.86 -3.07 -2.87
CA GLU A 236 -21.29 -2.75 -2.68
C GLU A 236 -21.47 -1.91 -1.41
N ASP A 237 -22.22 -0.82 -1.48
CA ASP A 237 -22.52 0.07 -0.35
C ASP A 237 -21.26 0.54 0.40
N ALA A 238 -20.35 1.19 -0.35
CA ALA A 238 -19.12 1.80 0.19
C ALA A 238 -19.14 3.33 -0.09
N PRO A 239 -20.02 4.11 0.55
CA PRO A 239 -20.30 5.50 0.19
C PRO A 239 -19.13 6.46 0.45
N CYS A 240 -18.14 6.04 1.24
CA CYS A 240 -16.93 6.81 1.53
C CYS A 240 -15.72 6.38 0.71
N LEU A 241 -15.85 5.36 -0.16
CA LEU A 241 -14.70 4.86 -0.94
C LEU A 241 -14.27 5.91 -1.97
N GLU A 242 -13.05 6.40 -1.80
CA GLU A 242 -12.42 7.39 -2.68
C GLU A 242 -11.40 6.75 -3.62
N ARG A 243 -10.76 5.65 -3.19
CA ARG A 243 -9.64 5.04 -3.91
C ARG A 243 -9.77 3.52 -3.97
N LEU A 244 -9.78 2.97 -5.17
CA LEU A 244 -9.61 1.54 -5.42
C LEU A 244 -8.32 1.35 -6.22
N LEU A 245 -7.29 0.88 -5.53
CA LEU A 245 -5.94 0.81 -6.05
C LEU A 245 -5.43 -0.63 -6.09
N GLY A 246 -4.61 -0.94 -7.06
CA GLY A 246 -3.99 -2.24 -7.08
C GLY A 246 -3.36 -2.60 -8.40
N ASN A 247 -2.62 -3.69 -8.42
CA ASN A 247 -2.19 -4.35 -9.62
C ASN A 247 -3.13 -5.54 -9.86
N ILE A 248 -4.30 -5.24 -10.40
CA ILE A 248 -5.31 -6.25 -10.72
C ILE A 248 -4.93 -6.87 -12.06
N ARG A 249 -3.98 -7.81 -11.99
CA ARG A 249 -3.57 -8.63 -13.13
C ARG A 249 -4.51 -9.80 -13.27
N LEU A 250 -4.79 -10.18 -14.51
CA LEU A 250 -5.58 -11.34 -14.89
C LEU A 250 -7.10 -11.11 -14.74
N ASN A 251 -7.85 -11.63 -15.57
CA ASN A 251 -9.29 -11.83 -15.81
C ASN A 251 -10.30 -11.57 -14.65
N ALA A 252 -9.88 -10.89 -13.59
CA ALA A 252 -10.75 -10.59 -12.47
C ALA A 252 -11.82 -9.58 -12.89
N ALA A 253 -13.08 -9.95 -12.79
CA ALA A 253 -14.18 -9.02 -12.99
C ALA A 253 -14.21 -7.99 -11.86
N ILE A 254 -14.42 -6.71 -12.20
CA ILE A 254 -14.59 -5.65 -11.20
C ILE A 254 -16.02 -5.14 -11.27
N THR A 255 -16.74 -5.27 -10.18
CA THR A 255 -18.10 -4.75 -10.03
C THR A 255 -18.11 -3.69 -8.93
N ILE A 256 -18.55 -2.48 -9.26
CA ILE A 256 -18.64 -1.38 -8.31
C ILE A 256 -20.08 -0.86 -8.28
N ALA A 257 -20.67 -0.89 -7.09
CA ALA A 257 -22.00 -0.35 -6.83
C ALA A 257 -21.99 0.45 -5.52
N GLY A 258 -22.62 1.62 -5.48
CA GLY A 258 -22.74 2.39 -4.25
C GLY A 258 -21.41 2.99 -3.73
N ALA A 259 -20.54 3.45 -4.65
CA ALA A 259 -19.30 4.16 -4.33
C ALA A 259 -19.23 5.53 -5.02
N PRO A 260 -20.13 6.49 -4.66
CA PRO A 260 -20.26 7.77 -5.36
C PRO A 260 -19.04 8.70 -5.21
N LYS A 261 -18.19 8.46 -4.22
CA LYS A 261 -16.99 9.26 -3.98
C LYS A 261 -15.72 8.69 -4.62
N LEU A 262 -15.82 7.63 -5.43
CA LEU A 262 -14.66 7.01 -6.05
C LEU A 262 -13.99 7.97 -7.04
N THR A 263 -12.84 8.51 -6.69
CA THR A 263 -12.08 9.48 -7.49
C THR A 263 -10.84 8.91 -8.16
N ALA A 264 -10.24 7.86 -7.60
CA ALA A 264 -9.05 7.22 -8.15
C ALA A 264 -9.23 5.71 -8.31
N LEU A 265 -8.96 5.21 -9.52
CA LEU A 265 -9.08 3.80 -9.88
C LEU A 265 -7.81 3.31 -10.61
N GLY A 266 -7.29 2.17 -10.24
CA GLY A 266 -6.21 1.47 -10.98
C GLY A 266 -5.09 0.92 -10.09
N TYR A 267 -4.13 0.18 -10.65
CA TYR A 267 -3.98 -0.14 -12.07
C TYR A 267 -4.95 -1.24 -12.48
N VAL A 268 -5.78 -0.96 -13.43
CA VAL A 268 -6.70 -1.92 -14.02
C VAL A 268 -6.13 -2.38 -15.37
N VAL A 269 -6.16 -3.69 -15.66
CA VAL A 269 -5.78 -4.18 -16.98
C VAL A 269 -6.90 -3.83 -17.97
N ALA A 270 -6.57 -3.20 -19.07
CA ALA A 270 -7.55 -2.69 -20.05
C ALA A 270 -8.47 -3.79 -20.63
N SER A 271 -7.99 -5.05 -20.68
CA SER A 271 -8.76 -6.19 -21.19
C SER A 271 -9.73 -6.81 -20.17
N ILE A 272 -9.78 -6.31 -18.93
CA ILE A 272 -10.64 -6.87 -17.88
C ILE A 272 -12.10 -6.45 -18.07
N PRO A 273 -13.07 -7.36 -17.90
CA PRO A 273 -14.47 -6.99 -17.84
C PRO A 273 -14.74 -6.13 -16.60
N MET A 274 -15.16 -4.90 -16.81
CA MET A 274 -15.61 -4.00 -15.75
C MET A 274 -17.12 -3.80 -15.86
N SER A 275 -17.80 -3.90 -14.72
CA SER A 275 -19.22 -3.62 -14.61
C SER A 275 -19.44 -2.56 -13.54
N PHE A 276 -20.10 -1.49 -13.91
CA PHE A 276 -20.42 -0.42 -12.99
C PHE A 276 -21.95 -0.35 -12.90
N LEU A 277 -22.48 -0.58 -11.71
CA LEU A 277 -23.91 -0.46 -11.43
C LEU A 277 -24.15 0.94 -10.88
N GLY A 278 -24.86 1.76 -11.64
CA GLY A 278 -25.33 3.07 -11.16
C GLY A 278 -26.30 2.93 -9.98
N GLU A 279 -26.47 4.00 -9.19
CA GLU A 279 -27.33 4.03 -7.99
C GLU A 279 -28.81 3.65 -8.25
N THR A 280 -29.21 3.57 -9.51
CA THR A 280 -30.63 3.32 -9.92
C THR A 280 -30.86 1.88 -10.40
N ALA A 281 -29.90 1.00 -10.36
CA ALA A 281 -30.14 -0.38 -10.80
C ALA A 281 -30.94 -1.16 -9.76
N PRO A 282 -32.08 -1.72 -10.11
CA PRO A 282 -32.88 -2.53 -9.18
C PRO A 282 -32.13 -3.82 -8.82
N PRO A 283 -32.29 -4.32 -7.58
CA PRO A 283 -31.65 -5.57 -7.16
C PRO A 283 -32.17 -6.72 -8.02
N GLY A 284 -31.23 -7.43 -8.68
CA GLY A 284 -31.56 -8.61 -9.51
C GLY A 284 -31.29 -8.47 -11.01
N VAL A 285 -30.91 -7.31 -11.52
CA VAL A 285 -30.53 -7.15 -12.92
C VAL A 285 -29.05 -7.48 -13.08
N ASN A 286 -28.76 -8.74 -13.29
CA ASN A 286 -27.45 -9.24 -13.69
C ASN A 286 -27.18 -8.95 -15.16
N LYS A 287 -25.98 -8.43 -15.44
CA LYS A 287 -25.28 -8.35 -16.72
C LYS A 287 -25.62 -7.14 -17.60
N GLY A 288 -24.74 -6.15 -17.61
CA GLY A 288 -24.36 -5.48 -18.83
C GLY A 288 -24.84 -4.05 -19.04
N ILE A 289 -25.32 -3.33 -18.03
CA ILE A 289 -25.46 -1.88 -18.18
C ILE A 289 -24.12 -1.25 -17.74
N ARG A 290 -23.31 -0.91 -18.72
CA ARG A 290 -22.06 -0.18 -18.55
C ARG A 290 -22.42 1.29 -18.35
N ALA A 291 -22.74 1.68 -17.11
CA ALA A 291 -22.97 3.09 -16.81
C ALA A 291 -21.63 3.84 -16.64
N PRO A 292 -21.51 5.07 -17.14
CA PRO A 292 -20.35 5.92 -16.90
C PRO A 292 -20.18 6.18 -15.40
N ILE A 293 -18.92 6.27 -14.95
CA ILE A 293 -18.59 6.70 -13.57
C ILE A 293 -18.09 8.15 -13.61
N PRO A 294 -18.95 9.11 -13.33
CA PRO A 294 -18.59 10.53 -13.41
C PRO A 294 -17.66 10.98 -12.28
N SER A 295 -17.59 10.23 -11.18
CA SER A 295 -16.79 10.60 -10.02
C SER A 295 -15.28 10.37 -10.20
N VAL A 296 -14.86 9.43 -11.08
CA VAL A 296 -13.44 9.09 -11.28
C VAL A 296 -12.74 10.18 -12.06
N LYS A 297 -11.71 10.74 -11.44
CA LYS A 297 -10.85 11.78 -11.99
C LYS A 297 -9.44 11.29 -12.32
N VAL A 298 -8.97 10.27 -11.62
CA VAL A 298 -7.64 9.67 -11.79
C VAL A 298 -7.80 8.21 -12.15
N LEU A 299 -7.32 7.82 -13.32
CA LEU A 299 -7.36 6.44 -13.80
C LEU A 299 -5.94 5.96 -14.09
N ALA A 300 -5.62 4.77 -13.60
CA ALA A 300 -4.40 4.07 -14.00
C ALA A 300 -4.75 2.74 -14.67
N ILE A 301 -4.24 2.53 -15.87
CA ILE A 301 -4.46 1.31 -16.65
C ILE A 301 -3.14 0.64 -16.99
N SER A 302 -3.20 -0.69 -17.10
CA SER A 302 -2.11 -1.52 -17.60
C SER A 302 -2.50 -2.06 -18.97
N VAL A 303 -1.63 -1.87 -19.96
CA VAL A 303 -1.91 -2.18 -21.36
C VAL A 303 -0.77 -3.00 -21.95
N LYS A 304 -1.08 -4.01 -22.76
CA LYS A 304 -0.10 -4.67 -23.61
C LYS A 304 -0.06 -3.96 -24.97
N PHE A 305 0.95 -3.14 -25.17
CA PHE A 305 1.13 -2.42 -26.43
C PHE A 305 1.49 -3.36 -27.61
N SER A 306 1.92 -4.59 -27.31
CA SER A 306 2.13 -5.65 -28.32
C SER A 306 0.82 -6.22 -28.88
N LYS A 307 -0.34 -5.92 -28.27
CA LYS A 307 -1.65 -6.46 -28.65
C LYS A 307 -2.61 -5.36 -29.06
N LYS A 308 -3.03 -5.37 -30.33
CA LYS A 308 -4.01 -4.43 -30.88
C LYS A 308 -5.32 -4.41 -30.07
N GLU A 309 -5.82 -5.59 -29.71
CA GLU A 309 -7.06 -5.73 -28.92
C GLU A 309 -7.00 -5.05 -27.55
N ASP A 310 -5.85 -5.08 -26.88
CA ASP A 310 -5.67 -4.42 -25.58
C ASP A 310 -5.66 -2.89 -25.74
N MET A 311 -5.16 -2.40 -26.87
CA MET A 311 -5.19 -0.97 -27.20
C MET A 311 -6.61 -0.49 -27.48
N GLU A 312 -7.39 -1.23 -28.26
CA GLU A 312 -8.80 -0.93 -28.56
C GLU A 312 -9.63 -0.90 -27.25
N LYS A 313 -9.40 -1.88 -26.36
CA LYS A 313 -10.04 -1.92 -25.05
C LYS A 313 -9.61 -0.76 -24.14
N ALA A 314 -8.34 -0.36 -24.18
CA ALA A 314 -7.86 0.80 -23.42
C ALA A 314 -8.61 2.08 -23.81
N ILE A 315 -8.88 2.27 -25.11
CA ILE A 315 -9.66 3.41 -25.58
C ILE A 315 -11.12 3.29 -25.12
N SER A 316 -11.74 2.11 -25.29
CA SER A 316 -13.11 1.87 -24.84
C SER A 316 -13.30 2.08 -23.34
N VAL A 317 -12.26 1.79 -22.54
CA VAL A 317 -12.30 2.06 -21.10
C VAL A 317 -12.41 3.54 -20.78
N LEU A 318 -11.83 4.43 -21.57
CA LEU A 318 -11.93 5.88 -21.35
C LEU A 318 -13.35 6.42 -21.47
N GLU A 319 -14.22 5.77 -22.25
CA GLU A 319 -15.62 6.16 -22.41
C GLU A 319 -16.42 6.06 -21.12
N PHE A 320 -16.00 5.19 -20.18
CA PHE A 320 -16.65 5.05 -18.87
C PHE A 320 -16.36 6.20 -17.90
N PHE A 321 -15.35 7.02 -18.18
CA PHE A 321 -14.88 8.06 -17.27
C PHE A 321 -14.96 9.45 -17.90
N PRO A 322 -16.17 10.01 -18.08
CA PRO A 322 -16.38 11.26 -18.83
C PRO A 322 -15.67 12.48 -18.21
N PHE A 323 -15.38 12.48 -16.91
CA PHE A 323 -14.72 13.56 -16.18
C PHE A 323 -13.28 13.23 -15.78
N LEU A 324 -12.63 12.33 -16.50
CA LEU A 324 -11.24 11.95 -16.24
C LEU A 324 -10.30 13.14 -16.46
N GLU A 325 -9.53 13.48 -15.43
CA GLU A 325 -8.56 14.58 -15.45
C GLU A 325 -7.11 14.08 -15.60
N THR A 326 -6.79 12.91 -15.04
CA THR A 326 -5.44 12.32 -15.06
C THR A 326 -5.49 10.87 -15.52
N LEU A 327 -4.66 10.53 -16.49
CA LEU A 327 -4.52 9.17 -17.02
C LEU A 327 -3.08 8.68 -16.87
N HIS A 328 -2.93 7.56 -16.17
CA HIS A 328 -1.70 6.80 -16.08
C HIS A 328 -1.82 5.54 -16.95
N VAL A 329 -0.87 5.31 -17.83
CA VAL A 329 -0.81 4.09 -18.66
C VAL A 329 0.53 3.43 -18.45
N GLN A 330 0.53 2.19 -18.01
CA GLN A 330 1.74 1.40 -17.79
C GLN A 330 1.73 0.20 -18.75
N SER A 331 2.84 -0.01 -19.47
CA SER A 331 3.03 -1.25 -20.23
C SER A 331 3.09 -2.45 -19.30
N SER A 332 2.38 -3.50 -19.68
CA SER A 332 2.48 -4.84 -19.10
C SER A 332 3.13 -5.86 -20.03
N ASP A 333 3.73 -5.40 -21.12
CA ASP A 333 4.50 -6.25 -22.01
C ASP A 333 5.73 -6.79 -21.28
N PRO A 334 6.03 -8.11 -21.43
CA PRO A 334 7.26 -8.67 -20.90
C PRO A 334 8.49 -8.04 -21.57
N SER A 335 9.54 -7.82 -20.82
CA SER A 335 10.76 -7.15 -21.28
C SER A 335 11.51 -7.86 -22.44
N TYR A 336 11.17 -9.11 -22.73
CA TYR A 336 11.77 -9.93 -23.79
C TYR A 336 10.92 -10.04 -25.07
N GLU A 337 9.65 -9.62 -25.06
CA GLU A 337 8.78 -9.61 -26.24
C GLU A 337 8.95 -8.30 -27.04
N VAL A 338 10.18 -8.01 -27.44
CA VAL A 338 10.46 -7.00 -28.47
C VAL A 338 10.39 -7.69 -29.84
N ALA A 339 9.21 -8.15 -30.23
CA ALA A 339 9.00 -8.57 -31.61
C ALA A 339 8.70 -7.33 -32.44
N ALA A 340 9.58 -7.02 -33.37
CA ALA A 340 9.27 -6.16 -34.50
C ALA A 340 8.26 -6.91 -35.39
N ASP A 341 6.97 -6.79 -35.05
CA ASP A 341 5.94 -7.36 -35.90
C ASP A 341 5.56 -6.35 -36.98
N GLU A 342 5.65 -6.79 -38.26
CA GLU A 342 5.32 -5.99 -39.45
C GLU A 342 3.82 -5.64 -39.58
N ASN A 343 2.99 -6.02 -38.60
CA ASN A 343 1.57 -5.69 -38.52
C ASN A 343 1.24 -4.28 -38.00
N ASP A 344 2.24 -3.43 -37.90
CA ASP A 344 2.17 -2.09 -37.31
C ASP A 344 1.24 -1.08 -38.06
N ALA A 345 0.86 -1.34 -39.31
CA ALA A 345 0.04 -0.43 -40.10
C ALA A 345 -1.45 -0.40 -39.69
N ILE A 346 -1.92 -1.40 -38.94
CA ILE A 346 -3.36 -1.62 -38.71
C ILE A 346 -3.91 -0.78 -37.52
N VAL A 347 -3.04 -0.38 -36.57
CA VAL A 347 -3.45 0.36 -35.38
C VAL A 347 -3.75 1.83 -35.69
N SER A 348 -3.02 2.42 -36.63
CA SER A 348 -3.18 3.82 -37.08
C SER A 348 -4.59 4.10 -37.61
N ASP A 349 -5.17 3.19 -38.40
CA ASP A 349 -6.50 3.37 -38.99
C ASP A 349 -7.63 3.33 -37.95
N TYR A 350 -7.47 2.51 -36.91
CA TYR A 350 -8.45 2.45 -35.80
C TYR A 350 -8.52 3.77 -35.06
N TYR A 351 -7.40 4.41 -34.76
CA TYR A 351 -7.37 5.69 -34.07
C TYR A 351 -8.03 6.83 -34.83
N GLN A 352 -8.02 6.78 -36.15
CA GLN A 352 -8.68 7.79 -36.99
C GLN A 352 -10.21 7.66 -36.99
N GLN A 353 -10.73 6.45 -36.81
CA GLN A 353 -12.15 6.13 -36.90
C GLN A 353 -12.88 6.19 -35.53
N CYS A 354 -12.17 6.38 -34.43
CA CYS A 354 -12.78 6.46 -33.10
C CYS A 354 -13.66 7.71 -32.95
N ASP A 355 -14.86 7.52 -32.39
CA ASP A 355 -15.74 8.60 -31.99
C ASP A 355 -15.09 9.54 -30.97
N PRO A 356 -15.54 10.80 -30.87
CA PRO A 356 -15.01 11.73 -29.89
C PRO A 356 -15.29 11.25 -28.44
N ILE A 357 -14.22 11.03 -27.66
CA ILE A 357 -14.30 10.61 -26.27
C ILE A 357 -14.41 11.85 -25.38
N SER A 358 -15.46 11.92 -24.57
CA SER A 358 -15.81 13.11 -23.79
C SER A 358 -14.68 13.59 -22.86
N CYS A 359 -14.00 12.67 -22.15
CA CYS A 359 -12.91 13.07 -21.26
C CYS A 359 -11.72 13.65 -22.01
N LEU A 360 -11.37 13.12 -23.20
CA LEU A 360 -10.24 13.64 -24.00
C LEU A 360 -10.52 15.07 -24.46
N THR A 361 -11.72 15.35 -24.90
CA THR A 361 -12.07 16.66 -25.47
C THR A 361 -12.23 17.76 -24.41
N ARG A 362 -12.59 17.41 -23.16
CA ARG A 362 -13.04 18.40 -22.18
C ARG A 362 -12.31 18.42 -20.84
N HIS A 363 -11.70 17.28 -20.43
CA HIS A 363 -11.28 17.13 -19.04
C HIS A 363 -9.87 16.63 -18.83
N LEU A 364 -9.30 15.83 -19.75
CA LEU A 364 -8.00 15.20 -19.57
C LEU A 364 -6.88 16.24 -19.67
N ARG A 365 -6.22 16.48 -18.53
CA ARG A 365 -5.14 17.47 -18.37
C ARG A 365 -3.78 16.85 -18.25
N ILE A 366 -3.67 15.68 -17.63
CA ILE A 366 -2.41 15.03 -17.31
C ILE A 366 -2.40 13.62 -17.87
N VAL A 367 -1.35 13.28 -18.60
CA VAL A 367 -1.10 11.93 -19.11
C VAL A 367 0.30 11.48 -18.70
N ARG A 368 0.42 10.25 -18.19
CA ARG A 368 1.70 9.62 -17.87
C ARG A 368 1.76 8.25 -18.53
N LEU A 369 2.70 8.07 -19.43
CA LEU A 369 2.93 6.82 -20.14
C LEU A 369 4.23 6.18 -19.67
N GLY A 370 4.16 4.95 -19.15
CA GLY A 370 5.31 4.17 -18.71
C GLY A 370 5.49 2.91 -19.58
N CYS A 371 6.65 2.78 -20.22
CA CYS A 371 7.03 1.59 -20.98
C CYS A 371 8.53 1.34 -20.85
N GLU A 372 8.94 0.14 -20.47
CA GLU A 372 10.37 -0.17 -20.30
C GLU A 372 11.14 -0.13 -21.64
N HIS A 373 10.52 -0.63 -22.68
CA HIS A 373 11.06 -0.62 -24.03
C HIS A 373 10.17 0.23 -24.93
N HIS A 374 10.78 0.97 -25.86
CA HIS A 374 10.02 1.68 -26.84
C HIS A 374 9.28 0.67 -27.75
N ASN A 375 8.01 0.92 -27.93
CA ASN A 375 7.16 0.17 -28.83
C ASN A 375 6.46 1.17 -29.74
N ARG A 376 6.36 0.88 -31.05
CA ARG A 376 5.70 1.75 -32.02
C ARG A 376 4.24 2.00 -31.64
N SER A 377 3.53 0.97 -31.21
CA SER A 377 2.13 1.11 -30.80
C SER A 377 1.96 2.06 -29.60
N MET A 378 2.93 2.11 -28.67
CA MET A 378 2.92 3.10 -27.59
C MET A 378 3.08 4.53 -28.11
N LEU A 379 3.95 4.73 -29.13
CA LEU A 379 4.11 6.03 -29.76
C LEU A 379 2.83 6.47 -30.49
N GLU A 380 2.19 5.55 -31.22
CA GLU A 380 0.91 5.80 -31.91
C GLU A 380 -0.21 6.13 -30.90
N PHE A 381 -0.26 5.44 -29.76
CA PHE A 381 -1.17 5.77 -28.68
C PHE A 381 -0.91 7.14 -28.07
N ALA A 382 0.37 7.50 -27.89
CA ALA A 382 0.75 8.84 -27.46
C ALA A 382 0.30 9.91 -28.46
N CYS A 383 0.53 9.69 -29.77
CA CYS A 383 0.07 10.57 -30.83
C CYS A 383 -1.47 10.70 -30.85
N PHE A 384 -2.19 9.58 -30.67
CA PHE A 384 -3.65 9.59 -30.56
C PHE A 384 -4.13 10.48 -29.41
N LEU A 385 -3.54 10.34 -28.22
CA LEU A 385 -3.90 11.16 -27.08
C LEU A 385 -3.59 12.65 -27.32
N LEU A 386 -2.42 12.97 -27.90
CA LEU A 386 -2.03 14.34 -28.24
C LEU A 386 -3.00 14.97 -29.26
N ALA A 387 -3.45 14.20 -30.24
CA ALA A 387 -4.35 14.67 -31.30
C ALA A 387 -5.81 14.87 -30.83
N ARG A 388 -6.21 14.25 -29.72
CA ARG A 388 -7.60 14.24 -29.26
C ARG A 388 -7.82 14.95 -27.91
N ALA A 389 -6.76 15.15 -27.10
CA ALA A 389 -6.85 15.79 -25.79
C ALA A 389 -6.73 17.32 -25.91
N HIS A 390 -7.87 18.01 -26.04
CA HIS A 390 -7.92 19.44 -26.33
C HIS A 390 -7.52 20.34 -25.15
N VAL A 391 -7.57 19.82 -23.93
CA VAL A 391 -7.23 20.56 -22.70
C VAL A 391 -6.02 19.98 -21.97
N LEU A 392 -5.21 19.18 -22.69
CA LEU A 392 -4.01 18.57 -22.14
C LEU A 392 -3.00 19.67 -21.77
N GLN A 393 -2.48 19.59 -20.55
CA GLN A 393 -1.49 20.50 -19.99
C GLN A 393 -0.11 19.84 -19.88
N PHE A 394 -0.09 18.53 -19.57
CA PHE A 394 1.15 17.83 -19.31
C PHE A 394 1.09 16.38 -19.78
N MET A 395 2.11 15.97 -20.54
CA MET A 395 2.33 14.56 -20.89
C MET A 395 3.75 14.14 -20.56
N LYS A 396 3.88 13.18 -19.67
CA LYS A 396 5.15 12.56 -19.28
C LYS A 396 5.28 11.18 -19.90
N ILE A 397 6.38 10.92 -20.59
CA ILE A 397 6.67 9.62 -21.18
C ILE A 397 7.96 9.06 -20.58
N GLN A 398 7.81 7.97 -19.83
CA GLN A 398 8.92 7.24 -19.21
C GLN A 398 9.25 6.01 -20.06
N SER A 399 10.22 6.13 -20.95
CA SER A 399 10.66 5.05 -21.84
C SER A 399 12.08 5.28 -22.34
N ARG A 400 12.74 4.21 -22.79
CA ARG A 400 14.04 4.31 -23.49
C ARG A 400 13.82 4.72 -24.94
N MET A 401 13.60 6.00 -25.17
CA MET A 401 13.33 6.56 -26.49
C MET A 401 14.55 7.21 -27.10
N SER A 402 14.74 7.00 -28.42
CA SER A 402 15.74 7.72 -29.20
C SER A 402 15.33 9.20 -29.41
N THR A 403 16.30 10.06 -29.70
CA THR A 403 16.05 11.47 -30.00
C THR A 403 15.10 11.64 -31.19
N ASN A 404 15.19 10.75 -32.21
CA ASN A 404 14.31 10.78 -33.38
C ASN A 404 12.84 10.53 -32.99
N GLN A 405 12.57 9.56 -32.09
CA GLN A 405 11.22 9.26 -31.62
C GLN A 405 10.65 10.41 -30.78
N GLN A 406 11.47 11.03 -29.93
CA GLN A 406 11.06 12.22 -29.18
C GLN A 406 10.73 13.39 -30.13
N ASN A 407 11.52 13.59 -31.16
CA ASN A 407 11.27 14.64 -32.19
C ASN A 407 9.97 14.35 -32.95
N LEU A 408 9.71 13.09 -33.28
CA LEU A 408 8.48 12.69 -33.99
C LEU A 408 7.24 13.03 -33.12
N LEU A 409 7.26 12.77 -31.84
CA LEU A 409 6.16 13.15 -30.92
C LEU A 409 6.02 14.67 -30.80
N LYS A 410 7.12 15.42 -30.73
CA LYS A 410 7.10 16.89 -30.66
C LYS A 410 6.56 17.52 -31.94
N GLN A 411 6.70 16.85 -33.09
CA GLN A 411 6.21 17.29 -34.41
C GLN A 411 4.82 16.75 -34.71
N SER A 412 4.28 15.84 -33.90
CA SER A 412 2.94 15.31 -34.13
C SER A 412 1.87 16.40 -33.89
N HIS A 413 0.70 16.18 -34.47
CA HIS A 413 -0.43 17.07 -34.30
C HIS A 413 -0.86 17.07 -32.82
N MET A 414 -0.90 18.26 -32.20
CA MET A 414 -1.36 18.47 -30.82
C MET A 414 -2.65 19.30 -30.84
N ALA A 415 -3.72 18.74 -30.28
CA ALA A 415 -4.99 19.45 -30.14
C ALA A 415 -4.93 20.55 -29.08
N SER A 416 -4.09 20.39 -28.06
CA SER A 416 -3.79 21.43 -27.04
C SER A 416 -2.44 22.05 -27.32
N LEU A 417 -2.41 23.37 -27.50
CA LEU A 417 -1.17 24.13 -27.70
C LEU A 417 -0.39 24.35 -26.40
N ASP A 418 -1.06 24.19 -25.25
CA ASP A 418 -0.47 24.38 -23.91
C ASP A 418 0.18 23.09 -23.36
N ALA A 419 0.15 22.00 -24.11
CA ALA A 419 0.66 20.71 -23.67
C ALA A 419 2.19 20.69 -23.56
N GLU A 420 2.71 20.53 -22.35
CA GLU A 420 4.13 20.27 -22.10
C GLU A 420 4.45 18.79 -22.24
N LEU A 421 5.47 18.46 -23.06
CA LEU A 421 5.96 17.09 -23.27
C LEU A 421 7.26 16.88 -22.50
N VAL A 422 7.27 15.95 -21.54
CA VAL A 422 8.44 15.57 -20.76
C VAL A 422 8.83 14.14 -21.05
N PHE A 423 10.10 13.90 -21.37
CA PHE A 423 10.66 12.57 -21.64
C PHE A 423 11.65 12.21 -20.54
N GLU A 424 11.45 11.06 -19.92
CA GLU A 424 12.35 10.53 -18.89
C GLU A 424 12.75 9.09 -19.23
N ASN A 425 14.00 8.75 -18.91
CA ASN A 425 14.41 7.36 -18.93
C ASN A 425 13.76 6.60 -17.76
N VAL A 426 13.46 5.33 -18.00
CA VAL A 426 12.97 4.45 -16.93
C VAL A 426 14.03 4.39 -15.82
N LYS A 427 13.68 4.87 -14.63
CA LYS A 427 14.50 4.77 -13.43
C LYS A 427 14.17 3.49 -12.66
N ASP A 428 15.13 3.03 -11.85
CA ASP A 428 14.86 1.95 -10.90
C ASP A 428 13.66 2.31 -10.03
N ARG A 429 12.67 1.44 -10.07
CA ARG A 429 11.37 1.67 -9.44
C ARG A 429 11.49 1.53 -7.92
N LYS A 430 11.10 2.55 -7.18
CA LYS A 430 11.07 2.51 -5.71
C LYS A 430 9.92 1.64 -5.23
N SER A 431 10.11 0.95 -4.10
CA SER A 431 9.05 0.17 -3.48
C SER A 431 7.93 1.07 -2.96
N PHE A 432 6.72 0.63 -3.21
CA PHE A 432 5.49 1.26 -2.75
C PHE A 432 5.36 1.27 -1.22
N THR A 433 5.03 2.42 -0.63
CA THR A 433 4.66 2.54 0.79
C THR A 433 3.21 2.99 0.93
N LEU A 434 2.52 2.50 1.96
CA LEU A 434 1.15 2.89 2.24
C LEU A 434 1.02 4.41 2.45
N GLU A 435 2.01 5.00 3.13
CA GLU A 435 2.06 6.45 3.40
C GLU A 435 2.05 7.28 2.11
N ALA A 436 2.78 6.83 1.06
CA ALA A 436 2.79 7.51 -0.23
C ALA A 436 1.40 7.51 -0.91
N VAL A 437 0.65 6.41 -0.78
CA VAL A 437 -0.68 6.27 -1.40
C VAL A 437 -1.75 7.08 -0.69
N THR A 438 -1.64 7.19 0.62
CA THR A 438 -2.64 7.91 1.42
C THR A 438 -2.44 9.43 1.41
N ALA A 439 -1.17 9.88 1.29
CA ALA A 439 -0.81 11.29 1.39
C ALA A 439 -0.97 12.08 0.09
N LEU A 440 -0.85 11.43 -1.09
CA LEU A 440 -0.84 12.13 -2.38
C LEU A 440 -2.26 12.34 -2.92
N SER A 441 -2.52 13.49 -3.53
CA SER A 441 -3.78 13.78 -4.26
C SER A 441 -3.96 12.84 -5.45
N ASP A 442 -2.87 12.55 -6.16
CA ASP A 442 -2.77 11.51 -7.19
C ASP A 442 -1.97 10.34 -6.62
N PRO A 443 -2.61 9.19 -6.31
CA PRO A 443 -1.93 8.05 -5.68
C PRO A 443 -0.92 7.37 -6.61
N PHE A 444 -0.95 7.68 -7.90
CA PHE A 444 -0.04 7.12 -8.92
C PHE A 444 1.08 8.10 -9.28
N ASP A 445 1.04 9.34 -8.74
CA ASP A 445 2.08 10.34 -8.94
C ASP A 445 3.25 10.09 -7.99
N GLY A 446 4.27 9.50 -8.51
CA GLY A 446 5.52 9.23 -7.82
C GLY A 446 6.33 8.20 -8.57
N ASP A 447 7.64 8.18 -8.36
CA ASP A 447 8.54 7.13 -8.86
C ASP A 447 8.27 5.78 -8.16
N THR A 448 7.08 5.60 -7.56
CA THR A 448 6.70 4.43 -6.78
C THR A 448 6.12 3.37 -7.71
N ASN A 449 6.73 2.20 -7.70
CA ASN A 449 6.22 1.03 -8.42
C ASN A 449 5.01 0.45 -7.69
N ILE A 450 3.81 0.94 -7.99
CA ILE A 450 2.55 0.36 -7.50
C ILE A 450 2.38 -1.06 -8.06
N LEU A 451 2.98 -1.35 -9.21
CA LEU A 451 2.94 -2.67 -9.84
C LEU A 451 3.84 -3.71 -9.14
N GLY A 452 4.75 -3.31 -8.24
CA GLY A 452 5.65 -4.15 -7.44
C GLY A 452 5.92 -5.53 -8.02
N TYR A 453 7.02 -5.68 -8.75
CA TYR A 453 7.54 -6.99 -9.17
C TYR A 453 8.37 -7.57 -8.02
#